data_68274907e51f54feb290c58d765c189e
#
_entry.id   68274907e51f54feb290c58d765c189e
#
_cell.length_a   1.000
_cell.length_b   1.000
_cell.length_c   1.000
_cell.angle_alpha   90.00
_cell.angle_beta   90.00
_cell.angle_gamma   90.00
#
_symmetry.space_group_name_H-M   'P 1'
#
loop_
_entity.id
_entity.type
_entity.pdbx_description
1 polymer ?
#
loop_
_entity_poly.entity_id
_entity_poly.type
_entity_poly.pdbx_seq_one_letter_code
_entity_poly.pdbx_strand_id
1 'polypeptide(L)'
;MKFTGTDTYVTTHDLNMAVNAAITLERPLLIKGEPGTGKTLLAIEVAQALGMPLFEWHIKSTTKARHGLYEYDAVSRLRDSQLGVEGVAEIKNYIDKGPLWRAFDSDQQAVVLIDEIDKADIEFPNDLLQELDRMEFSVYETQETVNAKHRPLMIITSNNEKELPDAFLRRCFFHYIQFPDNKTMEKIIHVHFPEIKQQLLKEALDVFYSLRDVNGIKKKPSTSELLDWIKLLLVENIDADAIKSDASKAIPQLHGALLKNEQDVQMFERLAFLSRRQI
;
A
#
# COMPACT_ATOMS: atom_id res chain seq x y z
N MET A 1 -17.58 -1.52 -16.28
CA MET A 1 -18.03 -1.53 -14.86
C MET A 1 -17.49 -0.30 -14.15
N LYS A 2 -18.14 0.18 -13.09
CA LYS A 2 -17.65 1.31 -12.28
C LYS A 2 -17.37 0.84 -10.86
N PHE A 3 -16.25 1.28 -10.31
CA PHE A 3 -15.92 1.08 -8.91
C PHE A 3 -16.70 2.07 -8.03
N THR A 4 -17.37 1.58 -7.01
CA THR A 4 -18.20 2.37 -6.07
C THR A 4 -17.83 2.13 -4.60
N GLY A 5 -16.73 1.42 -4.37
CA GLY A 5 -16.33 0.93 -3.04
C GLY A 5 -16.78 -0.51 -2.80
N THR A 6 -16.44 -1.02 -1.64
CA THR A 6 -16.80 -2.36 -1.14
C THR A 6 -17.29 -2.26 0.31
N ASP A 7 -17.85 -3.33 0.85
CA ASP A 7 -18.27 -3.38 2.26
C ASP A 7 -17.09 -3.42 3.24
N THR A 8 -15.91 -3.83 2.75
CA THR A 8 -14.68 -4.01 3.52
C THR A 8 -13.71 -2.83 3.43
N TYR A 9 -13.95 -1.89 2.50
CA TYR A 9 -13.07 -0.74 2.27
C TYR A 9 -13.85 0.56 2.18
N VAL A 10 -13.63 1.44 3.15
CA VAL A 10 -14.28 2.76 3.20
C VAL A 10 -13.64 3.69 2.19
N THR A 11 -14.39 4.03 1.14
CA THR A 11 -13.94 4.95 0.09
C THR A 11 -14.52 6.35 0.26
N THR A 12 -13.84 7.35 -0.30
CA THR A 12 -14.39 8.68 -0.52
C THR A 12 -14.95 8.79 -1.95
N HIS A 13 -15.85 9.75 -2.16
CA HIS A 13 -16.37 10.02 -3.51
C HIS A 13 -15.24 10.34 -4.50
N ASP A 14 -14.25 11.15 -4.09
CA ASP A 14 -13.13 11.57 -4.92
C ASP A 14 -12.21 10.38 -5.28
N LEU A 15 -11.99 9.44 -4.34
CA LEU A 15 -11.22 8.24 -4.61
C LEU A 15 -11.93 7.34 -5.63
N ASN A 16 -13.25 7.16 -5.50
CA ASN A 16 -14.05 6.41 -6.47
C ASN A 16 -14.00 7.07 -7.85
N MET A 17 -14.08 8.39 -7.92
CA MET A 17 -13.92 9.13 -9.17
C MET A 17 -12.54 8.94 -9.78
N ALA A 18 -11.46 8.97 -8.96
CA ALA A 18 -10.09 8.77 -9.42
C ALA A 18 -9.87 7.38 -10.02
N VAL A 19 -10.36 6.33 -9.35
CA VAL A 19 -10.30 4.95 -9.87
C VAL A 19 -11.03 4.86 -11.21
N ASN A 20 -12.26 5.36 -11.29
CA ASN A 20 -13.06 5.30 -12.52
C ASN A 20 -12.47 6.16 -13.65
N ALA A 21 -11.85 7.29 -13.33
CA ALA A 21 -11.16 8.12 -14.31
C ALA A 21 -9.93 7.38 -14.88
N ALA A 22 -9.13 6.73 -14.04
CA ALA A 22 -7.98 5.94 -14.48
C ALA A 22 -8.41 4.80 -15.41
N ILE A 23 -9.50 4.10 -15.09
CA ILE A 23 -10.09 3.06 -15.94
C ILE A 23 -10.51 3.64 -17.29
N THR A 24 -11.24 4.77 -17.29
CA THR A 24 -11.77 5.39 -18.51
C THR A 24 -10.68 5.95 -19.42
N LEU A 25 -9.62 6.51 -18.81
CA LEU A 25 -8.49 7.10 -19.54
C LEU A 25 -7.44 6.07 -19.92
N GLU A 26 -7.58 4.83 -19.44
CA GLU A 26 -6.59 3.76 -19.61
C GLU A 26 -5.17 4.19 -19.15
N ARG A 27 -5.11 4.96 -18.06
CA ARG A 27 -3.87 5.46 -17.47
C ARG A 27 -3.58 4.80 -16.15
N PRO A 28 -2.30 4.62 -15.79
CA PRO A 28 -1.93 4.20 -14.43
C PRO A 28 -2.51 5.15 -13.38
N LEU A 29 -3.07 4.59 -12.31
CA LEU A 29 -3.55 5.33 -11.15
C LEU A 29 -2.42 5.42 -10.12
N LEU A 30 -1.83 6.59 -9.96
CA LEU A 30 -0.84 6.85 -8.92
C LEU A 30 -1.53 7.33 -7.65
N ILE A 31 -1.46 6.52 -6.60
CA ILE A 31 -2.00 6.80 -5.28
C ILE A 31 -0.86 7.19 -4.34
N LYS A 32 -0.87 8.43 -3.87
CA LYS A 32 0.00 8.89 -2.79
C LYS A 32 -0.78 9.08 -1.48
N GLY A 33 -0.09 9.02 -0.36
CA GLY A 33 -0.67 9.25 0.96
C GLY A 33 0.23 8.77 2.08
N GLU A 34 -0.09 9.15 3.32
CA GLU A 34 0.64 8.69 4.50
C GLU A 34 0.63 7.16 4.61
N PRO A 35 1.64 6.54 5.27
CA PRO A 35 1.61 5.11 5.59
C PRO A 35 0.32 4.73 6.35
N GLY A 36 -0.23 3.55 6.03
CA GLY A 36 -1.43 3.03 6.69
C GLY A 36 -2.76 3.69 6.29
N THR A 37 -2.81 4.42 5.16
CA THR A 37 -4.06 4.99 4.61
C THR A 37 -4.82 4.03 3.68
N GLY A 38 -4.43 2.74 3.60
CA GLY A 38 -5.15 1.74 2.83
C GLY A 38 -4.82 1.73 1.33
N LYS A 39 -3.69 2.29 0.89
CA LYS A 39 -3.30 2.37 -0.54
C LYS A 39 -3.18 0.99 -1.20
N THR A 40 -2.46 0.07 -0.56
CA THR A 40 -2.28 -1.31 -1.04
C THR A 40 -3.60 -2.05 -1.07
N LEU A 41 -4.42 -1.90 -0.01
CA LEU A 41 -5.74 -2.52 0.09
C LEU A 41 -6.68 -2.05 -1.02
N LEU A 42 -6.58 -0.80 -1.46
CA LEU A 42 -7.39 -0.27 -2.57
C LEU A 42 -7.26 -1.14 -3.83
N ALA A 43 -6.07 -1.58 -4.20
CA ALA A 43 -5.89 -2.39 -5.41
C ALA A 43 -6.57 -3.76 -5.29
N ILE A 44 -6.50 -4.37 -4.11
CA ILE A 44 -7.18 -5.64 -3.80
C ILE A 44 -8.69 -5.47 -3.93
N GLU A 45 -9.24 -4.43 -3.32
CA GLU A 45 -10.66 -4.15 -3.31
C GLU A 45 -11.21 -3.76 -4.70
N VAL A 46 -10.42 -3.03 -5.49
CA VAL A 46 -10.77 -2.71 -6.88
C VAL A 46 -10.80 -3.99 -7.73
N ALA A 47 -9.78 -4.85 -7.60
CA ALA A 47 -9.72 -6.11 -8.33
C ALA A 47 -10.91 -7.00 -7.98
N GLN A 48 -11.23 -7.13 -6.69
CA GLN A 48 -12.37 -7.92 -6.22
C GLN A 48 -13.72 -7.34 -6.70
N ALA A 49 -13.93 -6.03 -6.56
CA ALA A 49 -15.18 -5.38 -6.95
C ALA A 49 -15.45 -5.44 -8.46
N LEU A 50 -14.39 -5.45 -9.28
CA LEU A 50 -14.49 -5.52 -10.73
C LEU A 50 -14.41 -6.96 -11.26
N GLY A 51 -14.16 -7.96 -10.41
CA GLY A 51 -13.98 -9.36 -10.81
C GLY A 51 -12.73 -9.61 -11.66
N MET A 52 -11.68 -8.82 -11.45
CA MET A 52 -10.42 -8.88 -12.20
C MET A 52 -9.35 -9.65 -11.41
N PRO A 53 -8.47 -10.44 -12.07
CA PRO A 53 -7.31 -11.01 -11.41
C PRO A 53 -6.35 -9.90 -10.97
N LEU A 54 -5.72 -10.07 -9.81
CA LEU A 54 -4.73 -9.16 -9.26
C LEU A 54 -3.33 -9.76 -9.39
N PHE A 55 -2.39 -8.97 -9.90
CA PHE A 55 -0.97 -9.26 -9.91
C PHE A 55 -0.24 -8.20 -9.09
N GLU A 56 0.44 -8.65 -8.03
CA GLU A 56 1.11 -7.76 -7.09
C GLU A 56 2.62 -7.73 -7.34
N TRP A 57 3.18 -6.54 -7.32
CA TRP A 57 4.60 -6.30 -7.40
C TRP A 57 5.05 -5.34 -6.30
N HIS A 58 5.58 -5.92 -5.22
CA HIS A 58 6.12 -5.17 -4.10
C HIS A 58 7.54 -4.71 -4.40
N ILE A 59 7.76 -3.40 -4.42
CA ILE A 59 9.03 -2.78 -4.77
C ILE A 59 9.94 -2.72 -3.54
N LYS A 60 11.20 -3.11 -3.77
CA LYS A 60 12.30 -3.02 -2.80
C LYS A 60 13.39 -2.10 -3.35
N SER A 61 14.29 -1.64 -2.49
CA SER A 61 15.42 -0.79 -2.91
C SER A 61 16.33 -1.45 -3.97
N THR A 62 16.33 -2.78 -4.05
CA THR A 62 17.10 -3.56 -5.03
C THR A 62 16.29 -3.96 -6.26
N THR A 63 15.00 -3.62 -6.31
CA THR A 63 14.13 -4.00 -7.44
C THR A 63 14.53 -3.20 -8.69
N LYS A 64 14.67 -3.93 -9.80
CA LYS A 64 14.87 -3.35 -11.13
C LYS A 64 13.61 -3.50 -11.97
N ALA A 65 13.37 -2.59 -12.91
CA ALA A 65 12.19 -2.60 -13.78
C ALA A 65 12.02 -3.96 -14.52
N ARG A 66 13.12 -4.57 -14.95
CA ARG A 66 13.11 -5.89 -15.60
C ARG A 66 12.50 -7.00 -14.75
N HIS A 67 12.63 -6.97 -13.41
CA HIS A 67 12.04 -8.01 -12.54
C HIS A 67 10.50 -8.05 -12.62
N GLY A 68 9.85 -6.94 -12.98
CA GLY A 68 8.41 -6.93 -13.24
C GLY A 68 8.03 -7.61 -14.54
N LEU A 69 8.96 -7.67 -15.49
CA LEU A 69 8.77 -8.30 -16.78
C LEU A 69 9.12 -9.78 -16.69
N TYR A 70 10.39 -10.11 -16.47
CA TYR A 70 10.86 -11.50 -16.31
C TYR A 70 12.26 -11.54 -15.70
N GLU A 71 12.62 -12.71 -15.22
CA GLU A 71 13.99 -13.07 -14.83
C GLU A 71 14.45 -14.27 -15.62
N TYR A 72 15.70 -14.23 -16.11
CA TYR A 72 16.34 -15.33 -16.81
C TYR A 72 17.36 -16.01 -15.91
N ASP A 73 17.12 -17.30 -15.59
CA ASP A 73 18.01 -18.12 -14.77
C ASP A 73 19.14 -18.77 -15.61
N ALA A 74 20.12 -17.93 -15.97
CA ALA A 74 21.31 -18.38 -16.70
C ALA A 74 22.15 -19.39 -15.91
N VAL A 75 22.14 -19.32 -14.57
CA VAL A 75 22.94 -20.19 -13.70
C VAL A 75 22.38 -21.61 -13.71
N SER A 76 21.07 -21.76 -13.53
CA SER A 76 20.42 -23.08 -13.63
C SER A 76 20.59 -23.69 -15.02
N ARG A 77 20.41 -22.87 -16.08
CA ARG A 77 20.63 -23.35 -17.45
C ARG A 77 22.06 -23.83 -17.68
N LEU A 78 23.06 -23.11 -17.19
CA LEU A 78 24.46 -23.51 -17.32
C LEU A 78 24.72 -24.83 -16.59
N ARG A 79 24.23 -24.96 -15.35
CA ARG A 79 24.35 -26.17 -14.55
C ARG A 79 23.71 -27.36 -15.27
N ASP A 80 22.48 -27.21 -15.75
CA ASP A 80 21.71 -28.27 -16.40
C ASP A 80 22.35 -28.69 -17.74
N SER A 81 22.97 -27.72 -18.45
CA SER A 81 23.79 -28.00 -19.65
C SER A 81 25.00 -28.87 -19.34
N GLN A 82 25.69 -28.60 -18.22
CA GLN A 82 26.84 -29.44 -17.81
C GLN A 82 26.43 -30.83 -17.35
N LEU A 83 25.22 -30.99 -16.82
CA LEU A 83 24.66 -32.25 -16.38
C LEU A 83 23.97 -33.06 -17.52
N GLY A 84 23.83 -32.49 -18.70
CA GLY A 84 23.15 -33.11 -19.84
C GLY A 84 21.66 -33.30 -19.66
N VAL A 85 21.01 -32.37 -18.91
CA VAL A 85 19.56 -32.41 -18.67
C VAL A 85 18.80 -32.20 -19.98
N GLU A 86 17.76 -33.01 -20.23
CA GLU A 86 16.90 -32.81 -21.40
C GLU A 86 16.14 -31.47 -21.33
N GLY A 87 15.99 -30.80 -22.49
CA GLY A 87 15.24 -29.56 -22.58
C GLY A 87 16.07 -28.28 -22.32
N VAL A 88 17.38 -28.37 -22.05
CA VAL A 88 18.29 -27.21 -21.85
C VAL A 88 18.30 -26.28 -23.07
N ALA A 89 18.08 -26.83 -24.28
CA ALA A 89 18.00 -26.03 -25.50
C ALA A 89 16.82 -25.03 -25.50
N GLU A 90 15.76 -25.37 -24.80
CA GLU A 90 14.57 -24.53 -24.67
C GLU A 90 14.80 -23.41 -23.63
N ILE A 91 15.17 -22.22 -24.11
CA ILE A 91 15.46 -21.04 -23.27
C ILE A 91 14.27 -20.69 -22.37
N LYS A 92 13.05 -20.88 -22.86
CA LYS A 92 11.80 -20.56 -22.15
C LYS A 92 11.67 -21.28 -20.81
N ASN A 93 12.28 -22.44 -20.66
CA ASN A 93 12.26 -23.21 -19.40
C ASN A 93 13.01 -22.52 -18.25
N TYR A 94 13.85 -21.55 -18.59
CA TYR A 94 14.69 -20.80 -17.65
C TYR A 94 14.28 -19.32 -17.55
N ILE A 95 13.06 -19.00 -17.99
CA ILE A 95 12.49 -17.66 -17.89
C ILE A 95 11.34 -17.68 -16.89
N ASP A 96 11.52 -16.98 -15.77
CA ASP A 96 10.47 -16.73 -14.78
C ASP A 96 9.71 -15.47 -15.14
N LYS A 97 8.40 -15.60 -15.39
CA LYS A 97 7.52 -14.47 -15.72
C LYS A 97 7.25 -13.59 -14.52
N GLY A 98 7.58 -12.31 -14.61
CA GLY A 98 7.25 -11.29 -13.63
C GLY A 98 5.75 -10.92 -13.61
N PRO A 99 5.33 -10.10 -12.62
CA PRO A 99 3.93 -9.70 -12.46
C PRO A 99 3.33 -9.00 -13.68
N LEU A 100 4.10 -8.14 -14.36
CA LEU A 100 3.65 -7.46 -15.59
C LEU A 100 3.43 -8.44 -16.75
N TRP A 101 4.36 -9.38 -16.96
CA TRP A 101 4.16 -10.41 -17.99
C TRP A 101 2.92 -11.23 -17.73
N ARG A 102 2.73 -11.70 -16.48
CA ARG A 102 1.55 -12.50 -16.12
C ARG A 102 0.26 -11.73 -16.37
N ALA A 103 0.24 -10.43 -16.08
CA ALA A 103 -0.91 -9.57 -16.37
C ALA A 103 -1.14 -9.39 -17.88
N PHE A 104 -0.07 -9.27 -18.68
CA PHE A 104 -0.16 -9.15 -20.15
C PHE A 104 -0.67 -10.45 -20.79
N ASP A 105 -0.28 -11.60 -20.26
CA ASP A 105 -0.74 -12.91 -20.71
C ASP A 105 -2.17 -13.28 -20.25
N SER A 106 -2.75 -12.50 -19.32
CA SER A 106 -4.07 -12.78 -18.76
C SER A 106 -5.14 -12.81 -19.84
N ASP A 107 -6.05 -13.79 -19.76
CA ASP A 107 -7.17 -13.93 -20.72
C ASP A 107 -8.33 -12.96 -20.47
N GLN A 108 -8.25 -12.19 -19.40
CA GLN A 108 -9.17 -11.08 -19.06
C GLN A 108 -8.39 -9.88 -18.55
N GLN A 109 -9.03 -8.71 -18.56
CA GLN A 109 -8.43 -7.51 -18.00
C GLN A 109 -8.04 -7.74 -16.53
N ALA A 110 -6.80 -7.41 -16.18
CA ALA A 110 -6.22 -7.59 -14.85
C ALA A 110 -6.00 -6.26 -14.15
N VAL A 111 -5.89 -6.32 -12.82
CA VAL A 111 -5.32 -5.24 -12.02
C VAL A 111 -3.86 -5.59 -11.73
N VAL A 112 -2.96 -4.63 -11.93
CA VAL A 112 -1.56 -4.74 -11.50
C VAL A 112 -1.31 -3.72 -10.41
N LEU A 113 -0.88 -4.20 -9.25
CA LEU A 113 -0.42 -3.36 -8.16
C LEU A 113 1.10 -3.24 -8.21
N ILE A 114 1.61 -2.01 -8.39
CA ILE A 114 3.02 -1.67 -8.16
C ILE A 114 3.09 -0.95 -6.82
N ASP A 115 3.48 -1.69 -5.78
CA ASP A 115 3.39 -1.21 -4.40
C ASP A 115 4.70 -0.56 -3.95
N GLU A 116 4.60 0.66 -3.38
CA GLU A 116 5.70 1.45 -2.82
C GLU A 116 6.81 1.75 -3.85
N ILE A 117 6.42 2.28 -5.02
CA ILE A 117 7.33 2.58 -6.14
C ILE A 117 8.50 3.49 -5.74
N ASP A 118 8.32 4.36 -4.77
CA ASP A 118 9.32 5.28 -4.24
C ASP A 118 10.42 4.62 -3.39
N LYS A 119 10.33 3.31 -3.11
CA LYS A 119 11.42 2.55 -2.50
C LYS A 119 12.57 2.25 -3.46
N ALA A 120 12.27 2.10 -4.75
CA ALA A 120 13.27 1.85 -5.78
C ALA A 120 14.20 3.05 -6.01
N ASP A 121 15.17 2.86 -6.89
CA ASP A 121 16.01 3.95 -7.37
C ASP A 121 15.19 4.95 -8.19
N ILE A 122 15.67 6.21 -8.27
CA ILE A 122 14.97 7.32 -8.91
C ILE A 122 14.70 7.07 -10.41
N GLU A 123 15.54 6.29 -11.07
CA GLU A 123 15.39 5.95 -12.50
C GLU A 123 14.35 4.83 -12.74
N PHE A 124 14.05 4.03 -11.73
CA PHE A 124 13.14 2.89 -11.87
C PHE A 124 11.78 3.22 -12.51
N PRO A 125 11.07 4.32 -12.11
CA PRO A 125 9.81 4.66 -12.76
C PRO A 125 9.99 5.03 -14.25
N ASN A 126 11.13 5.64 -14.62
CA ASN A 126 11.43 5.99 -16.01
C ASN A 126 11.69 4.74 -16.85
N ASP A 127 12.34 3.72 -16.26
CA ASP A 127 12.64 2.46 -16.93
C ASP A 127 11.37 1.65 -17.29
N LEU A 128 10.22 1.97 -16.66
CA LEU A 128 8.93 1.33 -16.93
C LEU A 128 8.05 2.11 -17.93
N LEU A 129 8.47 3.30 -18.35
CA LEU A 129 7.62 4.19 -19.15
C LEU A 129 7.16 3.57 -20.46
N GLN A 130 8.07 2.87 -21.15
CA GLN A 130 7.78 2.27 -22.44
C GLN A 130 6.74 1.16 -22.29
N GLU A 131 6.93 0.27 -21.33
CA GLU A 131 6.06 -0.86 -21.05
C GLU A 131 4.66 -0.40 -20.61
N LEU A 132 4.60 0.65 -19.80
CA LEU A 132 3.33 1.22 -19.34
C LEU A 132 2.58 1.99 -20.44
N ASP A 133 3.29 2.61 -21.37
CA ASP A 133 2.68 3.34 -22.49
C ASP A 133 2.21 2.38 -23.58
N ARG A 134 3.09 1.47 -24.03
CA ARG A 134 2.86 0.59 -25.17
C ARG A 134 2.19 -0.73 -24.81
N MET A 135 2.25 -1.12 -23.53
CA MET A 135 1.78 -2.43 -23.06
C MET A 135 2.44 -3.59 -23.81
N GLU A 136 3.73 -3.43 -24.11
CA GLU A 136 4.57 -4.42 -24.75
C GLU A 136 5.99 -4.35 -24.21
N PHE A 137 6.72 -5.46 -24.28
CA PHE A 137 8.15 -5.53 -24.03
C PHE A 137 8.79 -6.67 -24.82
N SER A 138 10.10 -6.61 -25.02
CA SER A 138 10.85 -7.64 -25.71
C SER A 138 11.65 -8.51 -24.74
N VAL A 139 11.61 -9.82 -24.95
CA VAL A 139 12.39 -10.80 -24.21
C VAL A 139 13.72 -10.97 -24.95
N TYR A 140 14.80 -10.51 -24.32
CA TYR A 140 16.11 -10.46 -24.97
C TYR A 140 16.62 -11.86 -25.39
N GLU A 141 16.42 -12.84 -24.53
CA GLU A 141 16.95 -14.20 -24.70
C GLU A 141 16.24 -14.98 -25.80
N THR A 142 14.95 -14.73 -26.05
CA THR A 142 14.15 -15.40 -27.08
C THR A 142 13.87 -14.53 -28.29
N GLN A 143 14.19 -13.22 -28.25
CA GLN A 143 13.86 -12.22 -29.27
C GLN A 143 12.33 -12.09 -29.53
N GLU A 144 11.50 -12.57 -28.63
CA GLU A 144 10.05 -12.45 -28.72
C GLU A 144 9.58 -11.12 -28.15
N THR A 145 8.54 -10.55 -28.74
CA THR A 145 7.81 -9.41 -28.17
C THR A 145 6.54 -9.90 -27.52
N VAL A 146 6.36 -9.55 -26.27
CA VAL A 146 5.15 -9.84 -25.48
C VAL A 146 4.28 -8.59 -25.52
N ASN A 147 3.04 -8.75 -25.98
CA ASN A 147 2.03 -7.71 -26.01
C ASN A 147 0.91 -8.05 -25.02
N ALA A 148 0.36 -7.08 -24.33
CA ALA A 148 -0.76 -7.29 -23.46
C ALA A 148 -2.01 -7.70 -24.27
N LYS A 149 -2.59 -8.85 -23.96
CA LYS A 149 -3.87 -9.31 -24.57
C LYS A 149 -5.01 -8.36 -24.19
N HIS A 150 -5.01 -7.90 -22.95
CA HIS A 150 -5.93 -6.90 -22.42
C HIS A 150 -5.13 -5.86 -21.65
N ARG A 151 -5.39 -4.57 -21.89
CA ARG A 151 -4.70 -3.49 -21.16
C ARG A 151 -5.05 -3.57 -19.67
N PRO A 152 -4.08 -3.86 -18.79
CA PRO A 152 -4.35 -3.97 -17.35
C PRO A 152 -4.62 -2.59 -16.73
N LEU A 153 -5.42 -2.57 -15.67
CA LEU A 153 -5.54 -1.41 -14.79
C LEU A 153 -4.32 -1.40 -13.86
N MET A 154 -3.47 -0.39 -14.05
CA MET A 154 -2.28 -0.23 -13.21
C MET A 154 -2.61 0.64 -12.00
N ILE A 155 -2.41 0.12 -10.79
CA ILE A 155 -2.51 0.89 -9.53
C ILE A 155 -1.11 0.94 -8.93
N ILE A 156 -0.61 2.15 -8.72
CA ILE A 156 0.75 2.40 -8.27
C ILE A 156 0.68 3.16 -6.95
N THR A 157 1.34 2.67 -5.91
CA THR A 157 1.33 3.33 -4.60
C THR A 157 2.68 3.98 -4.29
N SER A 158 2.63 5.07 -3.52
CA SER A 158 3.81 5.75 -3.00
C SER A 158 3.52 6.33 -1.61
N ASN A 159 4.47 6.18 -0.70
CA ASN A 159 4.44 6.79 0.63
C ASN A 159 5.05 8.21 0.65
N ASN A 160 5.43 8.73 -0.52
CA ASN A 160 6.08 10.03 -0.68
C ASN A 160 7.44 10.13 0.02
N GLU A 161 8.17 9.01 0.10
CA GLU A 161 9.53 8.97 0.66
C GLU A 161 10.54 9.61 -0.29
N LYS A 162 10.31 9.47 -1.62
CA LYS A 162 11.11 10.09 -2.68
C LYS A 162 10.20 10.74 -3.72
N GLU A 163 10.70 11.77 -4.38
CA GLU A 163 10.01 12.37 -5.53
C GLU A 163 10.08 11.44 -6.75
N LEU A 164 8.98 11.38 -7.48
CA LEU A 164 8.89 10.62 -8.73
C LEU A 164 9.18 11.55 -9.92
N PRO A 165 9.81 11.03 -11.00
CA PRO A 165 10.14 11.84 -12.17
C PRO A 165 8.90 12.45 -12.85
N ASP A 166 9.03 13.70 -13.32
CA ASP A 166 7.94 14.41 -14.01
C ASP A 166 7.42 13.65 -15.24
N ALA A 167 8.30 12.98 -15.97
CA ALA A 167 7.93 12.18 -17.13
C ALA A 167 6.97 11.04 -16.77
N PHE A 168 7.19 10.42 -15.62
CA PHE A 168 6.33 9.38 -15.08
C PHE A 168 5.01 9.96 -14.57
N LEU A 169 5.05 11.05 -13.79
CA LEU A 169 3.86 11.70 -13.25
C LEU A 169 2.85 12.10 -14.32
N ARG A 170 3.32 12.62 -15.47
CA ARG A 170 2.47 13.04 -16.60
C ARG A 170 1.69 11.90 -17.24
N ARG A 171 2.13 10.66 -17.06
CA ARG A 171 1.47 9.45 -17.60
C ARG A 171 0.42 8.88 -16.67
N CYS A 172 0.49 9.25 -15.39
CA CYS A 172 -0.42 8.75 -14.37
C CYS A 172 -1.64 9.65 -14.18
N PHE A 173 -2.75 9.07 -13.80
CA PHE A 173 -3.82 9.78 -13.10
C PHE A 173 -3.44 9.82 -11.62
N PHE A 174 -3.34 11.02 -11.05
CA PHE A 174 -2.86 11.21 -9.69
C PHE A 174 -4.01 11.38 -8.70
N HIS A 175 -3.93 10.70 -7.56
CA HIS A 175 -4.80 10.95 -6.42
C HIS A 175 -4.02 10.87 -5.11
N TYR A 176 -4.28 11.82 -4.20
CA TYR A 176 -3.71 11.82 -2.87
C TYR A 176 -4.76 11.39 -1.85
N ILE A 177 -4.53 10.27 -1.16
CA ILE A 177 -5.38 9.83 -0.05
C ILE A 177 -4.97 10.61 1.18
N GLN A 178 -5.83 11.51 1.63
CA GLN A 178 -5.64 12.20 2.89
C GLN A 178 -5.83 11.23 4.06
N PHE A 179 -5.12 11.51 5.16
CA PHE A 179 -5.34 10.74 6.38
C PHE A 179 -6.81 10.88 6.80
N PRO A 180 -7.49 9.78 7.17
CA PRO A 180 -8.91 9.81 7.50
C PRO A 180 -9.22 10.82 8.61
N ASP A 181 -10.28 11.59 8.44
CA ASP A 181 -10.84 12.39 9.52
C ASP A 181 -11.57 11.50 10.55
N ASN A 182 -11.98 12.08 11.66
CA ASN A 182 -12.62 11.34 12.75
C ASN A 182 -13.84 10.54 12.26
N LYS A 183 -14.70 11.14 11.42
CA LYS A 183 -15.91 10.48 10.89
C LYS A 183 -15.59 9.32 9.96
N THR A 184 -14.59 9.47 9.13
CA THR A 184 -14.14 8.41 8.22
C THR A 184 -13.46 7.29 8.99
N MET A 185 -12.66 7.65 10.00
CA MET A 185 -11.99 6.67 10.87
C MET A 185 -13.00 5.86 11.69
N GLU A 186 -14.05 6.49 12.21
CA GLU A 186 -15.14 5.81 12.89
C GLU A 186 -15.77 4.72 12.00
N LYS A 187 -16.04 5.04 10.72
CA LYS A 187 -16.53 4.06 9.74
C LYS A 187 -15.55 2.92 9.51
N ILE A 188 -14.26 3.24 9.37
CA ILE A 188 -13.19 2.23 9.17
C ILE A 188 -13.18 1.28 10.38
N ILE A 189 -13.23 1.82 11.59
CA ILE A 189 -13.21 1.00 12.81
C ILE A 189 -14.46 0.11 12.89
N HIS A 190 -15.64 0.61 12.53
CA HIS A 190 -16.86 -0.21 12.50
C HIS A 190 -16.81 -1.34 11.46
N VAL A 191 -16.12 -1.18 10.34
CA VAL A 191 -15.89 -2.27 9.39
C VAL A 191 -15.08 -3.40 10.03
N HIS A 192 -14.06 -3.07 10.84
CA HIS A 192 -13.19 -4.06 11.48
C HIS A 192 -13.74 -4.59 12.81
N PHE A 193 -14.48 -3.76 13.54
CA PHE A 193 -15.03 -4.05 14.87
C PHE A 193 -16.51 -3.63 14.96
N PRO A 194 -17.43 -4.37 14.33
CA PRO A 194 -18.85 -4.00 14.28
C PRO A 194 -19.51 -3.86 15.66
N GLU A 195 -19.05 -4.65 16.63
CA GLU A 195 -19.60 -4.72 17.99
C GLU A 195 -18.91 -3.77 18.99
N ILE A 196 -18.04 -2.85 18.53
CA ILE A 196 -17.35 -1.93 19.43
C ILE A 196 -18.33 -0.99 20.14
N LYS A 197 -18.17 -0.84 21.45
CA LYS A 197 -18.98 0.08 22.23
C LYS A 197 -18.65 1.52 21.83
N GLN A 198 -19.69 2.33 21.57
CA GLN A 198 -19.54 3.72 21.11
C GLN A 198 -18.68 4.58 22.04
N GLN A 199 -18.77 4.36 23.37
CA GLN A 199 -17.97 5.09 24.34
C GLN A 199 -16.47 4.77 24.20
N LEU A 200 -16.13 3.47 24.06
CA LEU A 200 -14.73 3.05 23.85
C LEU A 200 -14.16 3.61 22.54
N LEU A 201 -14.95 3.53 21.47
CA LEU A 201 -14.58 4.08 20.16
C LEU A 201 -14.25 5.58 20.25
N LYS A 202 -15.11 6.36 20.89
CA LYS A 202 -14.93 7.80 21.04
C LYS A 202 -13.65 8.12 21.82
N GLU A 203 -13.46 7.53 23.00
CA GLU A 203 -12.26 7.79 23.83
C GLU A 203 -10.97 7.33 23.11
N ALA A 204 -11.02 6.20 22.38
CA ALA A 204 -9.88 5.73 21.60
C ALA A 204 -9.52 6.71 20.46
N LEU A 205 -10.51 7.24 19.75
CA LEU A 205 -10.29 8.23 18.70
C LEU A 205 -9.76 9.56 19.27
N ASP A 206 -10.30 10.03 20.38
CA ASP A 206 -9.85 11.26 21.03
C ASP A 206 -8.37 11.15 21.44
N VAL A 207 -7.96 10.02 22.03
CA VAL A 207 -6.55 9.74 22.37
C VAL A 207 -5.70 9.67 21.11
N PHE A 208 -6.14 8.92 20.11
CA PHE A 208 -5.37 8.72 18.88
C PHE A 208 -5.08 10.03 18.15
N TYR A 209 -6.10 10.87 17.93
CA TYR A 209 -5.90 12.16 17.26
C TYR A 209 -5.11 13.12 18.12
N SER A 210 -5.29 13.13 19.44
CA SER A 210 -4.49 13.96 20.33
C SER A 210 -2.99 13.63 20.24
N LEU A 211 -2.63 12.32 20.13
CA LEU A 211 -1.26 11.89 19.90
C LEU A 211 -0.73 12.40 18.55
N ARG A 212 -1.53 12.31 17.49
CA ARG A 212 -1.12 12.75 16.14
C ARG A 212 -0.93 14.26 16.01
N ASP A 213 -1.63 15.04 16.84
CA ASP A 213 -1.60 16.52 16.81
C ASP A 213 -0.44 17.09 17.64
N VAL A 214 0.29 16.27 18.40
CA VAL A 214 1.44 16.76 19.16
C VAL A 214 2.56 17.19 18.21
N ASN A 215 2.97 18.44 18.37
CA ASN A 215 4.08 19.00 17.59
C ASN A 215 5.40 18.28 17.93
N GLY A 216 6.14 17.91 16.89
CA GLY A 216 7.45 17.28 17.04
C GLY A 216 7.43 15.76 17.12
N ILE A 217 6.27 15.12 17.03
CA ILE A 217 6.20 13.66 16.87
C ILE A 217 6.90 13.25 15.57
N LYS A 218 7.83 12.31 15.67
CA LYS A 218 8.60 11.82 14.52
C LYS A 218 7.82 10.86 13.65
N LYS A 219 7.06 9.97 14.30
CA LYS A 219 6.26 8.97 13.62
C LYS A 219 4.81 9.03 14.13
N LYS A 220 3.96 9.71 13.38
CA LYS A 220 2.53 9.74 13.67
C LYS A 220 1.93 8.34 13.55
N PRO A 221 1.13 7.88 14.53
CA PRO A 221 0.48 6.58 14.44
C PRO A 221 -0.47 6.53 13.25
N SER A 222 -0.48 5.39 12.55
CA SER A 222 -1.27 5.12 11.35
C SER A 222 -2.62 4.47 11.69
N THR A 223 -3.48 4.31 10.67
CA THR A 223 -4.76 3.60 10.81
C THR A 223 -4.56 2.15 11.27
N SER A 224 -3.55 1.45 10.71
CA SER A 224 -3.26 0.06 11.10
C SER A 224 -2.87 -0.05 12.57
N GLU A 225 -2.03 0.89 13.06
CA GLU A 225 -1.62 0.95 14.46
C GLU A 225 -2.79 1.27 15.41
N LEU A 226 -3.76 2.08 14.95
CA LEU A 226 -5.00 2.31 15.70
C LEU A 226 -5.86 1.05 15.79
N LEU A 227 -6.04 0.33 14.69
CA LEU A 227 -6.81 -0.92 14.66
C LEU A 227 -6.17 -1.98 15.56
N ASP A 228 -4.84 -2.11 15.53
CA ASP A 228 -4.10 -3.00 16.43
C ASP A 228 -4.30 -2.60 17.90
N TRP A 229 -4.23 -1.31 18.21
CA TRP A 229 -4.44 -0.82 19.56
C TRP A 229 -5.86 -1.09 20.07
N ILE A 230 -6.90 -0.81 19.25
CA ILE A 230 -8.29 -1.11 19.59
C ILE A 230 -8.49 -2.62 19.81
N LYS A 231 -7.90 -3.45 18.96
CA LYS A 231 -7.94 -4.90 19.13
C LYS A 231 -7.39 -5.34 20.49
N LEU A 232 -6.26 -4.77 20.90
CA LEU A 232 -5.65 -5.05 22.21
C LEU A 232 -6.53 -4.55 23.36
N LEU A 233 -7.14 -3.37 23.26
CA LEU A 233 -8.07 -2.86 24.26
C LEU A 233 -9.25 -3.80 24.46
N LEU A 234 -9.79 -4.34 23.36
CA LEU A 234 -10.92 -5.29 23.40
C LEU A 234 -10.50 -6.64 24.01
N VAL A 235 -9.33 -7.17 23.67
CA VAL A 235 -8.83 -8.45 24.20
C VAL A 235 -8.52 -8.37 25.70
N GLU A 236 -7.93 -7.25 26.14
CA GLU A 236 -7.60 -7.01 27.55
C GLU A 236 -8.80 -6.50 28.37
N ASN A 237 -9.98 -6.38 27.77
CA ASN A 237 -11.19 -5.85 28.39
C ASN A 237 -10.99 -4.48 29.06
N ILE A 238 -10.24 -3.59 28.42
CA ILE A 238 -10.00 -2.23 28.87
C ILE A 238 -11.21 -1.36 28.52
N ASP A 239 -11.90 -0.84 29.51
CA ASP A 239 -13.08 0.00 29.33
C ASP A 239 -12.69 1.47 29.00
N ALA A 240 -13.64 2.19 28.41
CA ALA A 240 -13.52 3.61 28.07
C ALA A 240 -13.10 4.48 29.27
N ASP A 241 -13.61 4.20 30.46
CA ASP A 241 -13.28 4.92 31.69
C ASP A 241 -11.82 4.75 32.10
N ALA A 242 -11.21 3.60 31.83
CA ALA A 242 -9.79 3.37 32.05
C ALA A 242 -8.92 4.20 31.10
N ILE A 243 -9.31 4.34 29.84
CA ILE A 243 -8.63 5.19 28.86
C ILE A 243 -8.75 6.66 29.27
N LYS A 244 -9.95 7.09 29.64
CA LYS A 244 -10.25 8.46 30.09
C LYS A 244 -9.51 8.84 31.35
N SER A 245 -9.43 7.95 32.35
CA SER A 245 -8.67 8.18 33.58
C SER A 245 -7.16 8.29 33.32
N ASP A 246 -6.67 7.65 32.26
CA ASP A 246 -5.29 7.76 31.81
C ASP A 246 -5.01 9.02 30.94
N ALA A 247 -6.03 9.79 30.56
CA ALA A 247 -5.86 11.05 29.83
C ALA A 247 -5.01 12.09 30.62
N SER A 248 -4.91 11.94 31.97
CA SER A 248 -3.94 12.67 32.79
C SER A 248 -2.49 12.17 32.65
N LYS A 249 -2.32 10.98 32.03
CA LYS A 249 -1.04 10.43 31.65
C LYS A 249 -0.93 10.65 30.14
N ALA A 250 0.04 11.42 29.68
CA ALA A 250 0.25 11.69 28.26
C ALA A 250 0.52 10.43 27.42
N ILE A 251 0.70 9.27 28.05
CA ILE A 251 0.94 7.98 27.39
C ILE A 251 -0.19 7.02 27.71
N PRO A 252 -0.97 6.58 26.70
CA PRO A 252 -2.05 5.62 26.90
C PRO A 252 -1.52 4.21 27.24
N GLN A 253 -2.38 3.39 27.86
CA GLN A 253 -2.09 1.96 28.05
C GLN A 253 -1.85 1.30 26.67
N LEU A 254 -0.96 0.31 26.66
CA LEU A 254 -0.60 -0.42 25.43
C LEU A 254 -0.05 0.49 24.30
N HIS A 255 0.54 1.62 24.67
CA HIS A 255 1.09 2.64 23.75
C HIS A 255 2.07 2.07 22.73
N GLY A 256 2.72 0.94 23.00
CA GLY A 256 3.60 0.26 22.04
C GLY A 256 2.88 -0.17 20.75
N ALA A 257 1.54 -0.22 20.72
CA ALA A 257 0.77 -0.38 19.50
C ALA A 257 0.79 0.90 18.66
N LEU A 258 0.72 2.08 19.30
CA LEU A 258 0.60 3.39 18.63
C LEU A 258 1.95 4.08 18.41
N LEU A 259 2.87 4.03 19.39
CA LEU A 259 4.14 4.73 19.36
C LEU A 259 5.27 3.74 19.00
N LYS A 260 5.88 3.91 17.82
CA LYS A 260 6.90 3.03 17.27
C LYS A 260 8.30 3.67 17.29
N ASN A 261 8.47 4.80 17.97
CA ASN A 261 9.73 5.51 18.06
C ASN A 261 10.03 5.84 19.52
N GLU A 262 11.22 5.45 20.01
CA GLU A 262 11.63 5.66 21.40
C GLU A 262 11.65 7.14 21.80
N GLN A 263 12.06 8.03 20.88
CA GLN A 263 12.11 9.47 21.16
C GLN A 263 10.70 10.05 21.31
N ASP A 264 9.72 9.52 20.57
CA ASP A 264 8.32 9.92 20.74
C ASP A 264 7.81 9.48 22.11
N VAL A 265 8.10 8.25 22.56
CA VAL A 265 7.73 7.77 23.89
C VAL A 265 8.32 8.68 24.97
N GLN A 266 9.63 8.97 24.90
CA GLN A 266 10.31 9.86 25.86
C GLN A 266 9.73 11.29 25.85
N MET A 267 9.33 11.79 24.67
CA MET A 267 8.68 13.10 24.56
C MET A 267 7.34 13.11 25.31
N PHE A 268 6.51 12.09 25.11
CA PHE A 268 5.22 11.98 25.79
C PHE A 268 5.40 11.81 27.32
N GLU A 269 6.40 11.04 27.79
CA GLU A 269 6.75 10.95 29.22
C GLU A 269 7.08 12.30 29.83
N ARG A 270 7.87 13.12 29.13
CA ARG A 270 8.20 14.49 29.55
C ARG A 270 6.98 15.38 29.61
N LEU A 271 6.11 15.33 28.62
CA LEU A 271 4.87 16.09 28.61
C LEU A 271 3.96 15.71 29.78
N ALA A 272 3.82 14.40 30.07
CA ALA A 272 3.09 13.90 31.23
C ALA A 272 3.68 14.41 32.56
N PHE A 273 4.99 14.44 32.67
CA PHE A 273 5.67 14.93 33.86
C PHE A 273 5.47 16.43 34.07
N LEU A 274 5.52 17.22 32.99
CA LEU A 274 5.31 18.68 33.06
C LEU A 274 3.87 19.05 33.42
N SER A 275 2.88 18.34 32.84
CA SER A 275 1.46 18.60 33.13
C SER A 275 1.10 18.33 34.61
N ARG A 276 1.76 17.33 35.27
CA ARG A 276 1.56 17.06 36.69
C ARG A 276 2.16 18.10 37.64
N ARG A 277 3.07 18.94 37.16
CA ARG A 277 3.69 20.01 37.98
C ARG A 277 2.96 21.36 37.91
N GLN A 278 1.97 21.48 37.04
CA GLN A 278 1.15 22.70 36.90
C GLN A 278 -0.20 22.61 37.63
N ILE A 279 -0.45 21.49 38.31
CA ILE A 279 -1.55 21.29 39.25
C ILE A 279 -1.01 21.36 40.68
#